data_955d03adc434c31e91196379a251696a
#
_entry.id   955d03adc434c31e91196379a251696a
#
_cell.length_a   1.000
_cell.length_b   1.000
_cell.length_c   1.000
_cell.angle_alpha   90.00
_cell.angle_beta   90.00
_cell.angle_gamma   90.00
#
_symmetry.space_group_name_H-M   'P 1'
#
loop_
_entity.id
_entity.type
_entity.pdbx_description
1 polymer ?
#
loop_
_entity_poly.entity_id
_entity_poly.type
_entity_poly.pdbx_seq_one_letter_code
_entity_poly.pdbx_strand_id
1 'polypeptide(L)'
;MNERIKIGVIGVGHLGQTHARLLKQVKTADLVGVYDVDRTKAENIAAELGVKAFGSVDELAQSTEAVSIVAPTSVHYELAARLMKEGRHCFIEKPVTASVKEAEEICAIADRENVKVQVGHIERFNPAVLALSHLKLEPMFVECHRLAQFKPRGIDVAVVLDLMVHDIDLILNFIKSSVTSIDASGVGVISDTVDIANARIKFANGAVANLTSSRISQHPMRKMRMFQRDGYISIDFAEGIAEVYRATKPELGVPSGLNLGTIGIGDAARVVTYEQPEAPQVNSLKMELELFLQSVLADTPTVVSAHEALKVMVVADSIVKQIEESKKLLSL
;
A
#
# COMPACT_ATOMS: atom_id res chain seq x y z
N MET A 1 -32.58 2.22 -8.04
CA MET A 1 -32.03 2.68 -6.74
C MET A 1 -30.56 2.33 -6.77
N ASN A 2 -29.67 3.27 -6.51
CA ASN A 2 -28.25 2.91 -6.41
C ASN A 2 -28.09 2.04 -5.15
N GLU A 3 -27.75 0.78 -5.31
CA GLU A 3 -27.41 -0.09 -4.21
C GLU A 3 -26.24 0.51 -3.44
N ARG A 4 -26.36 0.55 -2.11
CA ARG A 4 -25.31 1.01 -1.20
C ARG A 4 -25.00 -0.10 -0.21
N ILE A 5 -23.73 -0.29 0.06
CA ILE A 5 -23.27 -1.25 1.05
C ILE A 5 -23.31 -0.62 2.44
N LYS A 6 -24.00 -1.28 3.36
CA LYS A 6 -23.97 -0.92 4.79
C LYS A 6 -22.59 -1.22 5.36
N ILE A 7 -21.85 -0.17 5.70
CA ILE A 7 -20.49 -0.28 6.21
C ILE A 7 -20.35 0.35 7.58
N GLY A 8 -19.52 -0.24 8.44
CA GLY A 8 -19.12 0.31 9.72
C GLY A 8 -17.60 0.51 9.80
N VAL A 9 -17.15 1.36 10.72
CA VAL A 9 -15.72 1.55 11.01
C VAL A 9 -15.40 1.07 12.42
N ILE A 10 -14.39 0.21 12.53
CA ILE A 10 -13.85 -0.32 13.78
C ILE A 10 -12.50 0.34 14.04
N GLY A 11 -12.40 1.08 15.15
CA GLY A 11 -11.28 1.93 15.49
C GLY A 11 -11.44 3.32 14.86
N VAL A 12 -11.72 4.34 15.71
CA VAL A 12 -11.83 5.75 15.29
C VAL A 12 -10.75 6.62 15.92
N GLY A 13 -9.53 6.09 15.96
CA GLY A 13 -8.31 6.86 16.16
C GLY A 13 -8.06 7.84 15.00
N HIS A 14 -6.85 8.38 14.89
CA HIS A 14 -6.52 9.42 13.89
C HIS A 14 -6.90 9.02 12.44
N LEU A 15 -6.53 7.81 12.02
CA LEU A 15 -6.82 7.34 10.66
C LEU A 15 -8.28 6.91 10.50
N GLY A 16 -8.84 6.21 11.49
CA GLY A 16 -10.23 5.72 11.43
C GLY A 16 -11.28 6.83 11.38
N GLN A 17 -11.05 7.97 12.02
CA GLN A 17 -11.89 9.16 11.85
C GLN A 17 -11.90 9.62 10.38
N THR A 18 -10.74 9.56 9.71
CA THR A 18 -10.63 9.91 8.29
C THR A 18 -11.41 8.92 7.43
N HIS A 19 -11.32 7.61 7.71
CA HIS A 19 -12.13 6.60 7.04
C HIS A 19 -13.63 6.88 7.18
N ALA A 20 -14.10 7.12 8.39
CA ALA A 20 -15.51 7.39 8.66
C ALA A 20 -16.02 8.64 7.91
N ARG A 21 -15.24 9.75 7.92
CA ARG A 21 -15.58 10.99 7.20
C ARG A 21 -15.61 10.78 5.69
N LEU A 22 -14.67 10.01 5.13
CA LEU A 22 -14.62 9.74 3.69
C LEU A 22 -15.73 8.78 3.25
N LEU A 23 -16.00 7.72 4.02
CA LEU A 23 -17.12 6.80 3.76
C LEU A 23 -18.46 7.53 3.71
N LYS A 24 -18.66 8.57 4.52
CA LYS A 24 -19.87 9.41 4.45
C LYS A 24 -20.00 10.14 3.10
N GLN A 25 -18.91 10.32 2.35
CA GLN A 25 -18.86 11.01 1.06
C GLN A 25 -18.86 10.02 -0.13
N VAL A 26 -18.63 8.74 0.10
CA VAL A 26 -18.63 7.70 -0.94
C VAL A 26 -20.06 7.34 -1.31
N LYS A 27 -20.42 7.42 -2.60
CA LYS A 27 -21.80 7.25 -3.07
C LYS A 27 -22.33 5.83 -2.88
N THR A 28 -21.45 4.84 -2.95
CA THR A 28 -21.76 3.41 -2.77
C THR A 28 -21.77 2.96 -1.31
N ALA A 29 -21.41 3.85 -0.38
CA ALA A 29 -21.43 3.58 1.05
C ALA A 29 -22.72 4.04 1.72
N ASP A 30 -23.22 3.22 2.64
CA ASP A 30 -24.17 3.60 3.71
C ASP A 30 -23.43 3.42 5.03
N LEU A 31 -22.75 4.49 5.51
CA LEU A 31 -22.06 4.44 6.80
C LEU A 31 -23.08 4.39 7.92
N VAL A 32 -23.29 3.21 8.50
CA VAL A 32 -24.29 2.99 9.55
C VAL A 32 -23.79 3.36 10.95
N GLY A 33 -22.48 3.31 11.17
CA GLY A 33 -21.91 3.71 12.44
C GLY A 33 -20.44 3.35 12.64
N VAL A 34 -19.99 3.59 13.86
CA VAL A 34 -18.60 3.39 14.28
C VAL A 34 -18.52 2.67 15.62
N TYR A 35 -17.39 2.00 15.85
CA TYR A 35 -17.03 1.40 17.12
C TYR A 35 -15.58 1.74 17.48
N ASP A 36 -15.32 2.02 18.74
CA ASP A 36 -13.97 2.14 19.34
C ASP A 36 -14.04 1.60 20.77
N VAL A 37 -12.93 1.06 21.27
CA VAL A 37 -12.79 0.66 22.68
C VAL A 37 -12.90 1.87 23.60
N ASP A 38 -12.48 3.05 23.13
CA ASP A 38 -12.74 4.34 23.77
C ASP A 38 -14.13 4.83 23.32
N ARG A 39 -15.10 4.56 24.17
CA ARG A 39 -16.49 4.92 23.95
C ARG A 39 -16.71 6.40 23.63
N THR A 40 -15.96 7.28 24.29
CA THR A 40 -16.06 8.73 24.10
C THR A 40 -15.63 9.13 22.67
N LYS A 41 -14.57 8.51 22.15
CA LYS A 41 -14.16 8.75 20.75
C LYS A 41 -15.22 8.30 19.77
N ALA A 42 -15.81 7.11 19.99
CA ALA A 42 -16.87 6.60 19.13
C ALA A 42 -18.09 7.53 19.13
N GLU A 43 -18.53 7.99 20.30
CA GLU A 43 -19.68 8.90 20.45
C GLU A 43 -19.43 10.26 19.79
N ASN A 44 -18.24 10.84 19.95
CA ASN A 44 -17.89 12.12 19.32
C ASN A 44 -17.95 12.04 17.80
N ILE A 45 -17.35 11.02 17.19
CA ILE A 45 -17.37 10.83 15.74
C ILE A 45 -18.76 10.48 15.24
N ALA A 46 -19.51 9.66 15.95
CA ALA A 46 -20.87 9.30 15.61
C ALA A 46 -21.78 10.53 15.59
N ALA A 47 -21.68 11.40 16.61
CA ALA A 47 -22.43 12.66 16.69
C ALA A 47 -22.05 13.62 15.56
N GLU A 48 -20.74 13.76 15.24
CA GLU A 48 -20.24 14.59 14.13
C GLU A 48 -20.86 14.16 12.79
N LEU A 49 -20.91 12.84 12.54
CA LEU A 49 -21.32 12.29 11.26
C LEU A 49 -22.83 11.95 11.16
N GLY A 50 -23.56 12.08 12.26
CA GLY A 50 -24.97 11.69 12.33
C GLY A 50 -25.16 10.20 12.08
N VAL A 51 -24.34 9.35 12.73
CA VAL A 51 -24.39 7.88 12.65
C VAL A 51 -24.42 7.27 14.05
N LYS A 52 -24.57 5.93 14.14
CA LYS A 52 -24.61 5.24 15.45
C LYS A 52 -23.20 5.00 16.00
N ALA A 53 -23.01 5.27 17.32
CA ALA A 53 -21.90 4.71 18.08
C ALA A 53 -22.34 3.35 18.64
N PHE A 54 -21.74 2.27 18.15
CA PHE A 54 -22.06 0.91 18.58
C PHE A 54 -21.40 0.58 19.93
N GLY A 55 -22.07 -0.24 20.74
CA GLY A 55 -21.57 -0.67 22.05
C GLY A 55 -20.58 -1.83 21.97
N SER A 56 -20.61 -2.58 20.87
CA SER A 56 -19.72 -3.71 20.62
C SER A 56 -19.48 -3.92 19.13
N VAL A 57 -18.44 -4.70 18.80
CA VAL A 57 -18.16 -5.16 17.43
C VAL A 57 -19.31 -6.02 16.92
N ASP A 58 -19.95 -6.83 17.77
CA ASP A 58 -21.07 -7.69 17.38
C ASP A 58 -22.29 -6.90 16.93
N GLU A 59 -22.66 -5.86 17.68
CA GLU A 59 -23.77 -5.00 17.28
C GLU A 59 -23.51 -4.30 15.95
N LEU A 60 -22.26 -3.87 15.70
CA LEU A 60 -21.85 -3.26 14.44
C LEU A 60 -21.92 -4.30 13.30
N ALA A 61 -21.38 -5.49 13.51
CA ALA A 61 -21.36 -6.57 12.50
C ALA A 61 -22.78 -6.98 12.08
N GLN A 62 -23.73 -7.09 13.02
CA GLN A 62 -25.13 -7.42 12.72
C GLN A 62 -25.82 -6.36 11.87
N SER A 63 -25.34 -5.13 11.88
CA SER A 63 -25.94 -3.98 11.20
C SER A 63 -25.24 -3.67 9.84
N THR A 64 -24.16 -4.40 9.48
CA THR A 64 -23.31 -4.09 8.32
C THR A 64 -23.18 -5.28 7.38
N GLU A 65 -22.81 -5.01 6.11
CA GLU A 65 -22.39 -5.96 5.09
C GLU A 65 -20.85 -5.95 4.93
N ALA A 66 -20.25 -4.78 5.21
CA ALA A 66 -18.82 -4.58 5.16
C ALA A 66 -18.32 -3.81 6.39
N VAL A 67 -17.04 -3.96 6.71
CA VAL A 67 -16.40 -3.23 7.80
C VAL A 67 -15.04 -2.69 7.37
N SER A 68 -14.69 -1.51 7.87
CA SER A 68 -13.35 -0.95 7.75
C SER A 68 -12.65 -1.08 9.11
N ILE A 69 -11.61 -1.89 9.16
CA ILE A 69 -10.83 -2.20 10.37
C ILE A 69 -9.60 -1.29 10.40
N VAL A 70 -9.61 -0.31 11.30
CA VAL A 70 -8.57 0.73 11.48
C VAL A 70 -8.11 0.75 12.94
N ALA A 71 -8.03 -0.42 13.53
CA ALA A 71 -7.55 -0.68 14.90
C ALA A 71 -6.01 -0.88 14.91
N PRO A 72 -5.38 -1.05 16.07
CA PRO A 72 -3.99 -1.50 16.12
C PRO A 72 -3.77 -2.85 15.45
N THR A 73 -2.64 -3.03 14.77
CA THR A 73 -2.31 -4.25 14.00
C THR A 73 -2.46 -5.54 14.81
N SER A 74 -2.15 -5.49 16.11
CA SER A 74 -2.25 -6.64 17.02
C SER A 74 -3.63 -7.27 17.13
N VAL A 75 -4.68 -6.55 16.74
CA VAL A 75 -6.08 -7.05 16.78
C VAL A 75 -6.69 -7.21 15.39
N HIS A 76 -5.96 -6.91 14.30
CA HIS A 76 -6.48 -7.03 12.93
C HIS A 76 -6.94 -8.44 12.62
N TYR A 77 -6.11 -9.44 12.92
CA TYR A 77 -6.42 -10.85 12.65
C TYR A 77 -7.69 -11.30 13.37
N GLU A 78 -7.74 -11.08 14.69
CA GLU A 78 -8.88 -11.54 15.50
C GLU A 78 -10.21 -10.92 15.01
N LEU A 79 -10.21 -9.59 14.78
CA LEU A 79 -11.38 -8.89 14.27
C LEU A 79 -11.77 -9.36 12.87
N ALA A 80 -10.83 -9.38 11.93
CA ALA A 80 -11.10 -9.74 10.55
C ALA A 80 -11.57 -11.20 10.42
N ALA A 81 -10.84 -12.15 11.04
CA ALA A 81 -11.17 -13.57 10.98
C ALA A 81 -12.57 -13.88 11.53
N ARG A 82 -12.98 -13.20 12.61
CA ARG A 82 -14.32 -13.32 13.17
C ARG A 82 -15.38 -12.76 12.23
N LEU A 83 -15.22 -11.51 11.78
CA LEU A 83 -16.19 -10.82 10.93
C LEU A 83 -16.36 -11.52 9.56
N MET A 84 -15.27 -11.99 8.99
CA MET A 84 -15.30 -12.74 7.73
C MET A 84 -16.06 -14.07 7.86
N LYS A 85 -15.91 -14.81 8.98
CA LYS A 85 -16.71 -16.03 9.27
C LYS A 85 -18.20 -15.73 9.43
N GLU A 86 -18.56 -14.50 9.77
CA GLU A 86 -19.95 -14.01 9.80
C GLU A 86 -20.42 -13.46 8.43
N GLY A 87 -19.61 -13.66 7.37
CA GLY A 87 -19.92 -13.22 6.02
C GLY A 87 -19.72 -11.71 5.76
N ARG A 88 -18.95 -11.02 6.61
CA ARG A 88 -18.67 -9.57 6.41
C ARG A 88 -17.48 -9.37 5.50
N HIS A 89 -17.61 -8.50 4.50
CA HIS A 89 -16.50 -8.04 3.69
C HIS A 89 -15.61 -7.11 4.52
N CYS A 90 -14.28 -7.17 4.37
CA CYS A 90 -13.36 -6.43 5.22
C CYS A 90 -12.41 -5.55 4.42
N PHE A 91 -12.38 -4.26 4.74
CA PHE A 91 -11.24 -3.40 4.49
C PHE A 91 -10.35 -3.44 5.73
N ILE A 92 -9.07 -3.77 5.58
CA ILE A 92 -8.13 -3.90 6.69
C ILE A 92 -6.95 -2.97 6.46
N GLU A 93 -6.64 -2.10 7.43
CA GLU A 93 -5.46 -1.24 7.33
C GLU A 93 -4.15 -2.05 7.33
N LYS A 94 -3.13 -1.46 6.73
CA LYS A 94 -1.79 -2.05 6.71
C LYS A 94 -1.09 -1.93 8.09
N PRO A 95 -0.24 -2.91 8.43
CA PRO A 95 -0.12 -4.22 7.80
C PRO A 95 -1.37 -5.07 8.05
N VAL A 96 -1.68 -5.98 7.13
CA VAL A 96 -2.93 -6.78 7.20
C VAL A 96 -3.08 -7.54 8.52
N THR A 97 -1.97 -8.07 9.05
CA THR A 97 -1.88 -8.79 10.34
C THR A 97 -0.51 -8.57 10.98
N ALA A 98 -0.32 -9.08 12.20
CA ALA A 98 0.96 -8.99 12.91
C ALA A 98 1.97 -10.05 12.44
N SER A 99 1.53 -11.14 11.83
CA SER A 99 2.39 -12.24 11.36
C SER A 99 1.97 -12.78 10.00
N VAL A 100 2.92 -13.40 9.29
CA VAL A 100 2.66 -14.08 8.01
C VAL A 100 1.63 -15.21 8.18
N LYS A 101 1.73 -15.99 9.25
CA LYS A 101 0.78 -17.07 9.55
C LYS A 101 -0.66 -16.57 9.65
N GLU A 102 -0.88 -15.48 10.37
CA GLU A 102 -2.20 -14.86 10.46
C GLU A 102 -2.69 -14.36 9.09
N ALA A 103 -1.80 -13.79 8.26
CA ALA A 103 -2.15 -13.37 6.90
C ALA A 103 -2.54 -14.55 6.00
N GLU A 104 -1.86 -15.70 6.12
CA GLU A 104 -2.23 -16.95 5.44
C GLU A 104 -3.63 -17.43 5.87
N GLU A 105 -3.93 -17.35 7.15
CA GLU A 105 -5.25 -17.70 7.68
C GLU A 105 -6.35 -16.74 7.19
N ILE A 106 -6.08 -15.42 7.10
CA ILE A 106 -7.00 -14.45 6.48
C ILE A 106 -7.30 -14.81 5.03
N CYS A 107 -6.29 -15.16 4.23
CA CYS A 107 -6.50 -15.62 2.86
C CYS A 107 -7.41 -16.85 2.80
N ALA A 108 -7.11 -17.87 3.62
CA ALA A 108 -7.90 -19.10 3.67
C ALA A 108 -9.36 -18.87 4.10
N ILE A 109 -9.61 -17.95 5.03
CA ILE A 109 -10.96 -17.58 5.44
C ILE A 109 -11.66 -16.81 4.31
N ALA A 110 -10.99 -15.84 3.66
CA ALA A 110 -11.57 -15.07 2.56
C ALA A 110 -12.06 -15.99 1.43
N ASP A 111 -11.23 -16.97 1.05
CA ASP A 111 -11.55 -17.92 0.00
C ASP A 111 -12.72 -18.84 0.40
N ARG A 112 -12.70 -19.36 1.64
CA ARG A 112 -13.72 -20.29 2.13
C ARG A 112 -15.10 -19.63 2.30
N GLU A 113 -15.13 -18.43 2.87
CA GLU A 113 -16.36 -17.69 3.14
C GLU A 113 -16.81 -16.85 1.93
N ASN A 114 -16.03 -16.84 0.84
CA ASN A 114 -16.27 -16.01 -0.36
C ASN A 114 -16.51 -14.54 -0.04
N VAL A 115 -15.73 -13.97 0.89
CA VAL A 115 -15.81 -12.55 1.26
C VAL A 115 -14.69 -11.75 0.62
N LYS A 116 -15.01 -10.50 0.28
CA LYS A 116 -14.01 -9.57 -0.26
C LYS A 116 -13.16 -9.01 0.87
N VAL A 117 -11.84 -9.06 0.68
CA VAL A 117 -10.87 -8.41 1.57
C VAL A 117 -10.06 -7.44 0.73
N GLN A 118 -9.98 -6.19 1.17
CA GLN A 118 -9.02 -5.20 0.64
C GLN A 118 -8.12 -4.72 1.76
N VAL A 119 -6.82 -4.59 1.44
CA VAL A 119 -5.82 -4.12 2.41
C VAL A 119 -5.36 -2.71 2.05
N GLY A 120 -5.22 -1.85 3.05
CA GLY A 120 -4.95 -0.41 2.94
C GLY A 120 -3.56 -0.06 2.41
N HIS A 121 -3.21 -0.49 1.21
CA HIS A 121 -1.97 -0.08 0.53
C HIS A 121 -2.21 1.17 -0.33
N ILE A 122 -2.42 2.29 0.34
CA ILE A 122 -2.84 3.57 -0.23
C ILE A 122 -1.95 4.10 -1.36
N GLU A 123 -0.65 3.75 -1.37
CA GLU A 123 0.27 4.24 -2.40
C GLU A 123 -0.06 3.71 -3.81
N ARG A 124 -0.82 2.62 -3.95
CA ARG A 124 -1.36 2.18 -5.26
C ARG A 124 -2.33 3.19 -5.88
N PHE A 125 -2.92 4.04 -5.06
CA PHE A 125 -3.87 5.10 -5.45
C PHE A 125 -3.23 6.49 -5.42
N ASN A 126 -1.90 6.56 -5.28
CA ASN A 126 -1.18 7.82 -5.38
C ASN A 126 -1.36 8.40 -6.78
N PRO A 127 -1.66 9.72 -6.92
CA PRO A 127 -1.85 10.35 -8.22
C PRO A 127 -0.73 10.09 -9.23
N ALA A 128 0.53 10.06 -8.76
CA ALA A 128 1.69 9.75 -9.62
C ALA A 128 1.67 8.31 -10.15
N VAL A 129 1.21 7.34 -9.35
CA VAL A 129 1.05 5.95 -9.77
C VAL A 129 -0.10 5.81 -10.76
N LEU A 130 -1.22 6.46 -10.48
CA LEU A 130 -2.40 6.46 -11.36
C LEU A 130 -2.11 7.08 -12.72
N ALA A 131 -1.27 8.12 -12.77
CA ALA A 131 -0.83 8.76 -14.01
C ALA A 131 -0.11 7.79 -14.96
N LEU A 132 0.50 6.73 -14.43
CA LEU A 132 1.21 5.71 -15.21
C LEU A 132 0.32 4.54 -15.67
N SER A 133 -0.97 4.52 -15.32
CA SER A 133 -1.88 3.38 -15.58
C SER A 133 -2.04 3.02 -17.06
N HIS A 134 -1.83 3.99 -17.98
CA HIS A 134 -1.88 3.78 -19.42
C HIS A 134 -0.59 3.21 -20.01
N LEU A 135 0.49 3.11 -19.22
CA LEU A 135 1.78 2.63 -19.65
C LEU A 135 1.96 1.14 -19.36
N LYS A 136 2.62 0.45 -20.27
CA LYS A 136 3.12 -0.90 -20.00
C LYS A 136 4.42 -0.78 -19.21
N LEU A 137 4.37 -1.14 -17.93
CA LEU A 137 5.52 -1.12 -17.04
C LEU A 137 6.15 -2.52 -16.99
N GLU A 138 7.43 -2.59 -17.36
CA GLU A 138 8.26 -3.80 -17.31
C GLU A 138 9.64 -3.46 -16.69
N PRO A 139 9.68 -2.99 -15.44
CA PRO A 139 10.92 -2.54 -14.84
C PRO A 139 11.90 -3.69 -14.66
N MET A 140 13.14 -3.45 -15.05
CA MET A 140 14.27 -4.37 -14.88
C MET A 140 15.13 -3.99 -13.69
N PHE A 141 15.17 -2.70 -13.35
CA PHE A 141 15.86 -2.18 -12.19
C PHE A 141 15.02 -1.09 -11.52
N VAL A 142 14.85 -1.18 -10.20
CA VAL A 142 14.07 -0.23 -9.42
C VAL A 142 14.89 0.27 -8.23
N GLU A 143 14.82 1.55 -7.97
CA GLU A 143 15.36 2.19 -6.76
C GLU A 143 14.27 2.95 -6.02
N CYS A 144 14.10 2.68 -4.74
CA CYS A 144 13.14 3.35 -3.88
C CYS A 144 13.84 3.99 -2.68
N HIS A 145 13.44 5.22 -2.38
CA HIS A 145 13.83 5.93 -1.18
C HIS A 145 12.60 6.47 -0.45
N ARG A 146 12.37 5.96 0.77
CA ARG A 146 11.32 6.43 1.67
C ARG A 146 11.95 6.91 2.97
N LEU A 147 12.27 8.17 2.99
CA LEU A 147 12.98 8.82 4.08
C LEU A 147 12.02 9.75 4.82
N ALA A 148 11.88 9.58 6.12
CA ALA A 148 11.04 10.41 6.99
C ALA A 148 11.86 11.01 8.13
N GLN A 149 11.41 12.16 8.61
CA GLN A 149 11.95 12.75 9.84
C GLN A 149 11.48 11.96 11.05
N PHE A 150 12.28 11.91 12.08
CA PHE A 150 11.95 11.24 13.32
C PHE A 150 10.68 11.83 13.96
N LYS A 151 9.78 10.93 14.34
CA LYS A 151 8.58 11.25 15.13
C LYS A 151 8.51 10.23 16.28
N PRO A 152 8.25 10.66 17.52
CA PRO A 152 8.21 9.76 18.69
C PRO A 152 6.95 8.85 18.72
N ARG A 153 6.42 8.48 17.56
CA ARG A 153 5.23 7.64 17.39
C ARG A 153 5.57 6.48 16.45
N GLY A 154 5.16 5.26 16.81
CA GLY A 154 5.39 4.06 15.99
C GLY A 154 6.84 3.56 16.05
N ILE A 155 7.58 3.90 17.10
CA ILE A 155 8.98 3.46 17.30
C ILE A 155 9.07 2.01 17.77
N ASP A 156 7.97 1.42 18.18
CA ASP A 156 7.81 0.02 18.56
C ASP A 156 7.75 -0.94 17.36
N VAL A 157 7.55 -0.40 16.15
CA VAL A 157 7.51 -1.17 14.90
C VAL A 157 8.76 -0.87 14.07
N ALA A 158 9.39 -1.91 13.50
CA ALA A 158 10.54 -1.75 12.60
C ALA A 158 10.16 -0.92 11.36
N VAL A 159 11.09 -0.06 10.89
CA VAL A 159 10.88 0.81 9.72
C VAL A 159 10.46 0.04 8.46
N VAL A 160 10.79 -1.24 8.38
CA VAL A 160 10.38 -2.14 7.29
C VAL A 160 8.86 -2.27 7.25
N LEU A 161 8.23 -2.56 8.38
CA LEU A 161 6.77 -2.76 8.48
C LEU A 161 5.99 -1.44 8.50
N ASP A 162 6.63 -0.35 8.93
CA ASP A 162 5.99 0.97 8.96
C ASP A 162 6.08 1.69 7.61
N LEU A 163 7.27 1.78 7.02
CA LEU A 163 7.56 2.58 5.82
C LEU A 163 7.84 1.73 4.58
N MET A 164 8.77 0.76 4.65
CA MET A 164 9.22 0.01 3.46
C MET A 164 8.10 -0.86 2.86
N VAL A 165 7.14 -1.28 3.66
CA VAL A 165 5.98 -2.08 3.24
C VAL A 165 5.22 -1.45 2.07
N HIS A 166 5.15 -0.12 1.98
CA HIS A 166 4.52 0.59 0.87
C HIS A 166 5.30 0.41 -0.45
N ASP A 167 6.63 0.45 -0.37
CA ASP A 167 7.49 0.30 -1.55
C ASP A 167 7.56 -1.18 -1.97
N ILE A 168 7.54 -2.11 -1.01
CA ILE A 168 7.42 -3.56 -1.28
C ILE A 168 6.13 -3.86 -2.05
N ASP A 169 5.01 -3.31 -1.63
CA ASP A 169 3.73 -3.47 -2.33
C ASP A 169 3.80 -2.98 -3.78
N LEU A 170 4.34 -1.79 -3.99
CA LEU A 170 4.45 -1.20 -5.32
C LEU A 170 5.39 -2.01 -6.24
N ILE A 171 6.56 -2.44 -5.77
CA ILE A 171 7.48 -3.22 -6.61
C ILE A 171 6.90 -4.59 -6.97
N LEU A 172 6.19 -5.26 -6.07
CA LEU A 172 5.51 -6.51 -6.37
C LEU A 172 4.40 -6.32 -7.39
N ASN A 173 3.70 -5.18 -7.34
CA ASN A 173 2.68 -4.83 -8.32
C ASN A 173 3.26 -4.49 -9.71
N PHE A 174 4.42 -3.82 -9.78
CA PHE A 174 5.02 -3.43 -11.06
C PHE A 174 5.83 -4.56 -11.70
N ILE A 175 6.59 -5.35 -10.93
CA ILE A 175 7.51 -6.36 -11.48
C ILE A 175 6.79 -7.68 -11.81
N LYS A 176 5.67 -8.01 -11.22
CA LYS A 176 4.83 -9.21 -11.53
C LYS A 176 5.63 -10.51 -11.75
N SER A 177 6.62 -10.75 -10.91
CA SER A 177 7.48 -11.93 -10.93
C SER A 177 7.77 -12.38 -9.52
N SER A 178 8.06 -13.67 -9.31
CA SER A 178 8.37 -14.21 -7.99
C SER A 178 9.73 -13.70 -7.50
N VAL A 179 9.82 -13.41 -6.20
CA VAL A 179 11.08 -13.08 -5.53
C VAL A 179 11.95 -14.34 -5.42
N THR A 180 13.21 -14.24 -5.79
CA THR A 180 14.18 -15.37 -5.74
C THR A 180 15.22 -15.21 -4.64
N SER A 181 15.59 -13.99 -4.31
CA SER A 181 16.50 -13.73 -3.18
C SER A 181 16.30 -12.31 -2.63
N ILE A 182 16.59 -12.16 -1.36
CA ILE A 182 16.61 -10.90 -0.64
C ILE A 182 17.96 -10.79 0.04
N ASP A 183 18.55 -9.61 0.03
CA ASP A 183 19.73 -9.23 0.79
C ASP A 183 19.42 -7.93 1.52
N ALA A 184 19.40 -7.97 2.86
CA ALA A 184 18.89 -6.86 3.66
C ALA A 184 19.80 -6.54 4.83
N SER A 185 19.93 -5.26 5.13
CA SER A 185 20.64 -4.74 6.29
C SER A 185 19.85 -3.59 6.93
N GLY A 186 20.09 -3.36 8.23
CA GLY A 186 19.41 -2.28 8.95
C GLY A 186 19.99 -2.07 10.34
N VAL A 187 19.76 -0.87 10.85
CA VAL A 187 20.31 -0.44 12.13
C VAL A 187 19.26 0.36 12.92
N GLY A 188 19.18 0.13 14.23
CA GLY A 188 18.53 1.02 15.20
C GLY A 188 19.52 2.06 15.67
N VAL A 189 19.15 3.33 15.60
CA VAL A 189 20.03 4.46 16.01
C VAL A 189 19.41 5.24 17.16
N ILE A 190 18.10 5.44 17.13
CA ILE A 190 17.35 6.21 18.14
C ILE A 190 16.43 5.29 18.93
N SER A 191 15.85 4.26 18.28
CA SER A 191 14.94 3.31 18.89
C SER A 191 15.58 1.93 19.07
N ASP A 192 14.97 1.08 19.88
CA ASP A 192 15.37 -0.32 20.05
C ASP A 192 15.06 -1.16 18.81
N THR A 193 14.18 -0.68 17.94
CA THR A 193 13.86 -1.30 16.65
C THR A 193 14.76 -0.75 15.54
N VAL A 194 14.59 -1.26 14.32
CA VAL A 194 15.32 -0.78 13.14
C VAL A 194 14.78 0.57 12.68
N ASP A 195 15.63 1.61 12.67
CA ASP A 195 15.28 2.97 12.24
C ASP A 195 15.61 3.27 10.78
N ILE A 196 16.63 2.57 10.24
CA ILE A 196 16.99 2.61 8.82
C ILE A 196 17.22 1.19 8.32
N ALA A 197 16.68 0.87 7.16
CA ALA A 197 16.85 -0.42 6.49
C ALA A 197 17.11 -0.22 4.99
N ASN A 198 17.95 -1.10 4.45
CA ASN A 198 18.13 -1.27 3.01
C ASN A 198 17.86 -2.72 2.66
N ALA A 199 17.20 -2.95 1.52
CA ALA A 199 16.94 -4.28 0.99
C ALA A 199 17.18 -4.31 -0.51
N ARG A 200 17.88 -5.33 -0.99
CA ARG A 200 18.05 -5.67 -2.38
C ARG A 200 17.25 -6.94 -2.68
N ILE A 201 16.26 -6.82 -3.55
CA ILE A 201 15.32 -7.91 -3.90
C ILE A 201 15.55 -8.30 -5.35
N LYS A 202 15.77 -9.60 -5.62
CA LYS A 202 15.91 -10.15 -6.97
C LYS A 202 14.68 -10.96 -7.35
N PHE A 203 14.31 -10.92 -8.61
CA PHE A 203 13.14 -11.56 -9.17
C PHE A 203 13.50 -12.61 -10.21
N ALA A 204 12.63 -13.61 -10.41
CA ALA A 204 12.86 -14.72 -11.34
C ALA A 204 12.98 -14.27 -12.80
N ASN A 205 12.38 -13.15 -13.18
CA ASN A 205 12.53 -12.56 -14.51
C ASN A 205 13.85 -11.77 -14.70
N GLY A 206 14.73 -11.76 -13.69
CA GLY A 206 16.01 -11.04 -13.71
C GLY A 206 15.93 -9.59 -13.22
N ALA A 207 14.75 -9.08 -12.91
CA ALA A 207 14.59 -7.75 -12.36
C ALA A 207 15.20 -7.65 -10.95
N VAL A 208 15.61 -6.44 -10.57
CA VAL A 208 16.17 -6.14 -9.24
C VAL A 208 15.56 -4.86 -8.69
N ALA A 209 15.21 -4.87 -7.42
CA ALA A 209 14.79 -3.67 -6.70
C ALA A 209 15.70 -3.40 -5.49
N ASN A 210 16.11 -2.15 -5.32
CA ASN A 210 16.81 -1.65 -4.13
C ASN A 210 15.86 -0.71 -3.38
N LEU A 211 15.62 -1.00 -2.12
CA LEU A 211 14.73 -0.23 -1.25
C LEU A 211 15.54 0.35 -0.08
N THR A 212 15.38 1.62 0.20
CA THR A 212 15.94 2.26 1.40
C THR A 212 14.83 2.99 2.13
N SER A 213 14.60 2.62 3.37
CA SER A 213 13.62 3.29 4.24
C SER A 213 14.27 3.75 5.53
N SER A 214 13.99 4.99 5.93
CA SER A 214 14.54 5.59 7.15
C SER A 214 13.49 6.48 7.81
N ARG A 215 13.39 6.38 9.15
CA ARG A 215 12.56 7.29 9.97
C ARG A 215 13.36 8.38 10.67
N ILE A 216 14.69 8.43 10.43
CA ILE A 216 15.62 9.33 11.11
C ILE A 216 16.36 10.28 10.15
N SER A 217 15.80 10.48 8.96
CA SER A 217 16.41 11.35 7.95
C SER A 217 16.09 12.82 8.21
N GLN A 218 17.06 13.69 7.97
CA GLN A 218 16.88 15.13 8.13
C GLN A 218 15.92 15.70 7.10
N HIS A 219 16.00 15.23 5.84
CA HIS A 219 15.15 15.64 4.75
C HIS A 219 14.22 14.50 4.32
N PRO A 220 12.90 14.71 4.30
CA PRO A 220 11.96 13.70 3.83
C PRO A 220 12.12 13.47 2.32
N MET A 221 11.96 12.22 1.90
CA MET A 221 11.96 11.84 0.49
C MET A 221 11.03 10.64 0.30
N ARG A 222 10.20 10.66 -0.73
CA ARG A 222 9.39 9.51 -1.14
C ARG A 222 9.47 9.39 -2.66
N LYS A 223 10.51 8.71 -3.15
CA LYS A 223 10.80 8.63 -4.58
C LYS A 223 11.05 7.20 -5.02
N MET A 224 10.62 6.91 -6.25
CA MET A 224 10.92 5.65 -6.93
C MET A 224 11.44 5.96 -8.32
N ARG A 225 12.48 5.24 -8.76
CA ARG A 225 13.01 5.28 -10.11
C ARG A 225 12.95 3.88 -10.70
N MET A 226 12.38 3.76 -11.88
CA MET A 226 12.25 2.50 -12.60
C MET A 226 12.97 2.60 -13.94
N PHE A 227 13.79 1.61 -14.25
CA PHE A 227 14.51 1.50 -15.51
C PHE A 227 14.01 0.26 -16.24
N GLN A 228 13.59 0.45 -17.47
CA GLN A 228 13.17 -0.61 -18.39
C GLN A 228 13.89 -0.46 -19.74
N ARG A 229 13.68 -1.41 -20.67
CA ARG A 229 14.48 -1.45 -21.92
C ARG A 229 14.39 -0.18 -22.76
N ASP A 230 13.24 0.45 -22.74
CA ASP A 230 12.90 1.58 -23.62
C ASP A 230 12.72 2.89 -22.84
N GLY A 231 13.00 2.91 -21.53
CA GLY A 231 12.77 4.12 -20.77
C GLY A 231 13.18 4.10 -19.30
N TYR A 232 13.07 5.26 -18.75
CA TYR A 232 13.29 5.61 -17.35
C TYR A 232 12.06 6.33 -16.83
N ILE A 233 11.57 5.92 -15.69
CA ILE A 233 10.41 6.51 -15.04
C ILE A 233 10.83 6.97 -13.63
N SER A 234 10.52 8.21 -13.30
CA SER A 234 10.73 8.80 -11.99
C SER A 234 9.38 9.12 -11.36
N ILE A 235 9.19 8.71 -10.11
CA ILE A 235 7.97 8.98 -9.34
C ILE A 235 8.37 9.76 -8.08
N ASP A 236 7.74 10.89 -7.85
CA ASP A 236 7.73 11.60 -6.57
C ASP A 236 6.35 11.47 -5.93
N PHE A 237 6.26 10.60 -4.91
CA PHE A 237 5.00 10.33 -4.21
C PHE A 237 4.54 11.50 -3.34
N ALA A 238 5.47 12.36 -2.92
CA ALA A 238 5.14 13.51 -2.08
C ALA A 238 4.45 14.61 -2.90
N GLU A 239 4.98 14.85 -4.11
CA GLU A 239 4.44 15.85 -5.03
C GLU A 239 3.31 15.29 -5.91
N GLY A 240 3.14 13.96 -5.96
CA GLY A 240 2.15 13.31 -6.83
C GLY A 240 2.51 13.39 -8.31
N ILE A 241 3.81 13.42 -8.65
CA ILE A 241 4.33 13.63 -10.00
C ILE A 241 5.02 12.36 -10.51
N ALA A 242 4.76 12.02 -11.77
CA ALA A 242 5.51 11.01 -12.51
C ALA A 242 6.14 11.64 -13.75
N GLU A 243 7.37 11.26 -14.05
CA GLU A 243 8.12 11.69 -15.23
C GLU A 243 8.56 10.45 -16.01
N VAL A 244 8.37 10.47 -17.33
CA VAL A 244 8.66 9.34 -18.21
C VAL A 244 9.63 9.79 -19.29
N TYR A 245 10.80 9.20 -19.32
CA TYR A 245 11.80 9.36 -20.37
C TYR A 245 11.82 8.10 -21.22
N ARG A 246 11.62 8.22 -22.52
CA ARG A 246 11.70 7.09 -23.46
C ARG A 246 12.90 7.25 -24.38
N ALA A 247 13.52 6.12 -24.72
CA ALA A 247 14.65 6.08 -25.63
C ALA A 247 14.36 5.01 -26.70
N THR A 248 13.85 5.42 -27.85
CA THR A 248 13.42 4.53 -28.94
C THR A 248 14.34 4.65 -30.16
N LYS A 249 14.42 3.57 -30.94
CA LYS A 249 15.14 3.60 -32.22
C LYS A 249 14.43 4.57 -33.20
N PRO A 250 15.18 5.38 -33.99
CA PRO A 250 14.59 6.34 -34.92
C PRO A 250 13.60 5.73 -35.92
N GLU A 251 13.86 4.51 -36.36
CA GLU A 251 13.00 3.79 -37.32
C GLU A 251 11.63 3.39 -36.76
N LEU A 252 11.46 3.38 -35.43
CA LEU A 252 10.18 3.09 -34.76
C LEU A 252 9.29 4.31 -34.60
N GLY A 253 9.75 5.48 -35.08
CA GLY A 253 9.06 6.75 -34.93
C GLY A 253 9.37 7.44 -33.62
N VAL A 254 8.84 8.66 -33.44
CA VAL A 254 8.98 9.44 -32.22
C VAL A 254 7.79 9.14 -31.31
N PRO A 255 8.00 8.62 -30.08
CA PRO A 255 6.91 8.46 -29.11
C PRO A 255 6.25 9.78 -28.76
N SER A 256 5.08 9.74 -28.12
CA SER A 256 4.44 10.90 -27.53
C SER A 256 5.36 11.59 -26.53
N GLY A 257 5.19 12.91 -26.40
CA GLY A 257 5.95 13.74 -25.46
C GLY A 257 6.87 14.75 -26.13
N LEU A 258 7.61 15.49 -25.32
CA LEU A 258 8.58 16.49 -25.75
C LEU A 258 9.82 15.76 -26.30
N ASN A 259 10.15 16.00 -27.55
CA ASN A 259 11.39 15.46 -28.16
C ASN A 259 12.61 16.21 -27.63
N LEU A 260 13.47 15.50 -26.90
CA LEU A 260 14.72 16.02 -26.34
C LEU A 260 15.93 15.86 -27.29
N GLY A 261 15.71 15.28 -28.47
CA GLY A 261 16.77 15.05 -29.45
C GLY A 261 17.18 13.58 -29.57
N THR A 262 18.26 13.33 -30.32
CA THR A 262 18.81 11.99 -30.55
C THR A 262 20.15 11.84 -29.84
N ILE A 263 20.33 10.74 -29.14
CA ILE A 263 21.59 10.34 -28.52
C ILE A 263 22.17 9.11 -29.23
N GLY A 264 23.50 8.97 -29.26
CA GLY A 264 24.17 7.87 -29.93
C GLY A 264 24.30 8.09 -31.45
N ILE A 265 24.94 7.13 -32.13
CA ILE A 265 25.26 7.19 -33.55
C ILE A 265 24.98 5.81 -34.19
N GLY A 266 24.55 5.77 -35.45
CA GLY A 266 24.26 4.54 -36.20
C GLY A 266 23.17 3.69 -35.47
N ASP A 267 23.38 2.39 -35.37
CA ASP A 267 22.44 1.44 -34.74
C ASP A 267 22.21 1.72 -33.23
N ALA A 268 23.13 2.46 -32.60
CA ALA A 268 22.99 2.88 -31.22
C ALA A 268 22.18 4.19 -31.05
N ALA A 269 21.79 4.84 -32.15
CA ALA A 269 21.00 6.06 -32.09
C ALA A 269 19.64 5.82 -31.44
N ARG A 270 19.25 6.72 -30.55
CA ARG A 270 17.94 6.70 -29.86
C ARG A 270 17.36 8.11 -29.82
N VAL A 271 16.12 8.23 -30.24
CA VAL A 271 15.32 9.43 -30.01
C VAL A 271 14.86 9.42 -28.56
N VAL A 272 15.17 10.47 -27.83
CA VAL A 272 14.77 10.64 -26.44
C VAL A 272 13.57 11.55 -26.36
N THR A 273 12.53 11.09 -25.70
CA THR A 273 11.34 11.91 -25.41
C THR A 273 11.11 11.99 -23.90
N TYR A 274 10.48 13.07 -23.47
CA TYR A 274 10.06 13.34 -22.10
C TYR A 274 8.56 13.54 -22.07
N GLU A 275 7.92 12.95 -21.09
CA GLU A 275 6.50 13.13 -20.82
C GLU A 275 6.31 13.24 -19.31
N GLN A 276 5.47 14.18 -18.88
CA GLN A 276 4.94 14.25 -17.53
C GLN A 276 3.44 13.97 -17.61
N PRO A 277 3.02 12.68 -17.42
CA PRO A 277 1.63 12.32 -17.49
C PRO A 277 0.79 13.12 -16.48
N GLU A 278 -0.40 13.55 -16.91
CA GLU A 278 -1.31 14.27 -16.03
C GLU A 278 -1.78 13.37 -14.88
N ALA A 279 -1.52 13.81 -13.66
CA ALA A 279 -1.94 13.10 -12.47
C ALA A 279 -3.40 13.44 -12.13
N PRO A 280 -4.27 12.46 -11.89
CA PRO A 280 -5.66 12.73 -11.57
C PRO A 280 -5.80 13.43 -10.21
N GLN A 281 -6.73 14.38 -10.12
CA GLN A 281 -7.05 15.08 -8.88
C GLN A 281 -7.98 14.20 -8.02
N VAL A 282 -7.39 13.29 -7.26
CA VAL A 282 -8.12 12.32 -6.42
C VAL A 282 -7.65 12.35 -4.97
N ASN A 283 -8.54 12.03 -4.06
CA ASN A 283 -8.16 11.63 -2.71
C ASN A 283 -7.92 10.12 -2.71
N SER A 284 -6.68 9.70 -2.54
CA SER A 284 -6.24 8.29 -2.62
C SER A 284 -7.04 7.38 -1.67
N LEU A 285 -7.23 7.79 -0.41
CA LEU A 285 -7.97 6.99 0.57
C LEU A 285 -9.47 6.89 0.22
N LYS A 286 -10.07 7.98 -0.24
CA LYS A 286 -11.46 7.95 -0.69
C LYS A 286 -11.65 7.00 -1.89
N MET A 287 -10.74 7.07 -2.85
CA MET A 287 -10.75 6.20 -4.04
C MET A 287 -10.58 4.74 -3.64
N GLU A 288 -9.67 4.45 -2.72
CA GLU A 288 -9.44 3.10 -2.22
C GLU A 288 -10.68 2.50 -1.56
N LEU A 289 -11.34 3.26 -0.68
CA LEU A 289 -12.60 2.86 -0.03
C LEU A 289 -13.74 2.69 -1.03
N GLU A 290 -13.83 3.57 -2.02
CA GLU A 290 -14.86 3.50 -3.07
C GLU A 290 -14.68 2.25 -3.93
N LEU A 291 -13.46 1.93 -4.36
CA LEU A 291 -13.15 0.75 -5.17
C LEU A 291 -13.38 -0.55 -4.38
N PHE A 292 -13.09 -0.58 -3.08
CA PHE A 292 -13.46 -1.70 -2.22
C PHE A 292 -14.96 -1.98 -2.27
N LEU A 293 -15.78 -0.95 -2.04
CA LEU A 293 -17.24 -1.11 -2.05
C LEU A 293 -17.79 -1.44 -3.45
N GLN A 294 -17.18 -0.91 -4.50
CA GLN A 294 -17.51 -1.30 -5.88
C GLN A 294 -17.20 -2.79 -6.14
N SER A 295 -16.07 -3.30 -5.63
CA SER A 295 -15.74 -4.72 -5.72
C SER A 295 -16.74 -5.60 -4.99
N VAL A 296 -17.26 -5.15 -3.84
CA VAL A 296 -18.34 -5.84 -3.11
C VAL A 296 -19.62 -5.86 -3.92
N LEU A 297 -20.06 -4.71 -4.45
CA LEU A 297 -21.30 -4.58 -5.23
C LEU A 297 -21.28 -5.38 -6.54
N ALA A 298 -20.14 -5.39 -7.22
CA ALA A 298 -20.00 -6.03 -8.53
C ALA A 298 -19.51 -7.49 -8.43
N ASP A 299 -19.27 -8.00 -7.24
CA ASP A 299 -18.67 -9.31 -6.97
C ASP A 299 -17.34 -9.54 -7.73
N THR A 300 -16.52 -8.49 -7.84
CA THR A 300 -15.22 -8.54 -8.51
C THR A 300 -14.06 -8.62 -7.51
N PRO A 301 -12.86 -9.04 -7.92
CA PRO A 301 -11.68 -8.97 -7.06
C PRO A 301 -11.39 -7.54 -6.59
N THR A 302 -10.91 -7.42 -5.36
CA THR A 302 -10.44 -6.13 -4.82
C THR A 302 -9.10 -5.72 -5.43
N VAL A 303 -8.80 -4.42 -5.45
CA VAL A 303 -7.57 -3.87 -6.05
C VAL A 303 -6.32 -4.34 -5.31
N VAL A 304 -6.42 -4.49 -3.97
CA VAL A 304 -5.36 -5.05 -3.13
C VAL A 304 -5.96 -6.17 -2.29
N SER A 305 -5.92 -7.38 -2.80
CA SER A 305 -6.49 -8.56 -2.13
C SER A 305 -5.66 -9.00 -0.92
N ALA A 306 -6.25 -9.84 -0.06
CA ALA A 306 -5.52 -10.49 1.04
C ALA A 306 -4.29 -11.25 0.55
N HIS A 307 -4.38 -11.93 -0.61
CA HIS A 307 -3.26 -12.69 -1.21
C HIS A 307 -2.11 -11.77 -1.67
N GLU A 308 -2.41 -10.58 -2.18
CA GLU A 308 -1.37 -9.61 -2.53
C GLU A 308 -0.70 -9.05 -1.28
N ALA A 309 -1.49 -8.72 -0.26
CA ALA A 309 -0.96 -8.27 1.03
C ALA A 309 -0.13 -9.36 1.74
N LEU A 310 -0.52 -10.65 1.63
CA LEU A 310 0.29 -11.76 2.11
C LEU A 310 1.68 -11.78 1.45
N LYS A 311 1.77 -11.60 0.13
CA LYS A 311 3.07 -11.52 -0.56
C LYS A 311 3.93 -10.39 -0.02
N VAL A 312 3.33 -9.24 0.24
CA VAL A 312 4.02 -8.09 0.86
C VAL A 312 4.55 -8.45 2.25
N MET A 313 3.72 -9.10 3.08
CA MET A 313 4.10 -9.54 4.42
C MET A 313 5.23 -10.57 4.41
N VAL A 314 5.22 -11.54 3.49
CA VAL A 314 6.29 -12.54 3.34
C VAL A 314 7.63 -11.87 3.01
N VAL A 315 7.64 -10.91 2.10
CA VAL A 315 8.86 -10.16 1.75
C VAL A 315 9.33 -9.31 2.93
N ALA A 316 8.43 -8.58 3.57
CA ALA A 316 8.76 -7.73 4.71
C ALA A 316 9.31 -8.54 5.91
N ASP A 317 8.69 -9.68 6.23
CA ASP A 317 9.15 -10.60 7.28
C ASP A 317 10.54 -11.16 6.98
N SER A 318 10.80 -11.55 5.72
CA SER A 318 12.12 -12.02 5.29
C SER A 318 13.20 -10.95 5.45
N ILE A 319 12.89 -9.69 5.14
CA ILE A 319 13.80 -8.55 5.35
C ILE A 319 14.09 -8.36 6.84
N VAL A 320 13.05 -8.36 7.69
CA VAL A 320 13.20 -8.20 9.13
C VAL A 320 14.07 -9.30 9.73
N LYS A 321 13.81 -10.57 9.38
CA LYS A 321 14.58 -11.72 9.86
C LYS A 321 16.06 -11.63 9.49
N GLN A 322 16.39 -11.27 8.25
CA GLN A 322 17.80 -11.10 7.83
C GLN A 322 18.50 -9.98 8.58
N ILE A 323 17.81 -8.86 8.83
CA ILE A 323 18.38 -7.76 9.62
C ILE A 323 18.63 -8.20 11.06
N GLU A 324 17.71 -8.95 11.66
CA GLU A 324 17.88 -9.47 13.03
C GLU A 324 19.02 -10.48 13.15
N GLU A 325 19.15 -11.38 12.15
CA GLU A 325 20.29 -12.31 12.09
C GLU A 325 21.63 -11.59 11.97
N SER A 326 21.69 -10.57 11.10
CA SER A 326 22.90 -9.75 10.94
C SER A 326 23.25 -8.96 12.21
N LYS A 327 22.26 -8.46 12.95
CA LYS A 327 22.49 -7.79 14.25
C LYS A 327 23.13 -8.73 15.28
N LYS A 328 22.71 -9.99 15.35
CA LYS A 328 23.31 -10.98 16.27
C LYS A 328 24.78 -11.24 15.96
N LEU A 329 25.18 -11.19 14.71
CA LEU A 329 26.58 -11.35 14.31
C LEU A 329 27.45 -10.14 14.66
N LEU A 330 26.88 -8.94 14.67
CA LEU A 330 27.59 -7.69 15.01
C LEU A 330 27.69 -7.44 16.53
N SER A 331 26.91 -8.13 17.34
CA SER A 331 26.93 -8.02 18.81
C SER A 331 27.85 -9.05 19.49
N LEU A 332 28.65 -9.79 18.74
CA LEU A 332 29.74 -10.66 19.18
C LEU A 332 31.11 -9.94 19.10
#